data_06e1594b58202db51e6103e5c7a2d455
#
_entry.id   06e1594b58202db51e6103e5c7a2d455
#
_cell.length_a   1.000
_cell.length_b   1.000
_cell.length_c   1.000
_cell.angle_alpha   90.00
_cell.angle_beta   90.00
_cell.angle_gamma   90.00
#
_symmetry.space_group_name_H-M   'P 1'
#
loop_
_entity.id
_entity.type
_entity.pdbx_description
1 polymer ?
#
loop_
_entity_poly.entity_id
_entity_poly.type
_entity_poly.pdbx_seq_one_letter_code
_entity_poly.pdbx_strand_id
1 'polypeptide(L)'
;VLKKVLQESETLGLEATVLQREAGSENGTVASAMVQIIGNEADEFVASWVGTIQWIGKSTFRKFHKRSNWFIGIFEVDAIQSRAFSEKDIQYQAMRSSGAGGQHVNKVSSAIRATHVPTGISVVSMDSRSQHQNKKLATERLLLKLNEAQLNLLKQQFQSQWTNQLAVERGNPIRTFEGSDFKKLKVEKKFKAVRQQLKNELKNEKYR
;
A
#
# COMPACT_ATOMS: atom_id res chain seq x y z
N VAL A 1 -10.64 0.45 -8.94
CA VAL A 1 -9.28 0.88 -9.31
C VAL A 1 -8.28 -0.20 -8.92
N LEU A 2 -8.13 -0.59 -7.63
CA LEU A 2 -7.17 -1.60 -7.17
C LEU A 2 -7.16 -2.87 -8.06
N LYS A 3 -8.34 -3.45 -8.32
CA LYS A 3 -8.47 -4.63 -9.20
C LYS A 3 -7.90 -4.38 -10.60
N LYS A 4 -8.03 -3.16 -11.14
CA LYS A 4 -7.49 -2.81 -12.46
C LYS A 4 -5.98 -2.68 -12.45
N VAL A 5 -5.41 -2.10 -11.40
CA VAL A 5 -3.95 -2.04 -11.23
C VAL A 5 -3.37 -3.45 -11.23
N LEU A 6 -3.94 -4.35 -10.42
CA LEU A 6 -3.48 -5.74 -10.34
C LEU A 6 -3.64 -6.51 -11.67
N GLN A 7 -4.73 -6.30 -12.39
CA GLN A 7 -4.93 -6.92 -13.71
C GLN A 7 -3.95 -6.39 -14.77
N GLU A 8 -3.71 -5.08 -14.80
CA GLU A 8 -2.77 -4.50 -15.78
C GLU A 8 -1.32 -4.90 -15.45
N SER A 9 -0.93 -4.98 -14.17
CA SER A 9 0.40 -5.47 -13.78
C SER A 9 0.62 -6.93 -14.18
N GLU A 10 -0.38 -7.79 -13.96
CA GLU A 10 -0.33 -9.20 -14.38
C GLU A 10 -0.19 -9.34 -15.90
N THR A 11 -0.92 -8.52 -16.67
CA THR A 11 -0.85 -8.52 -18.14
C THR A 11 0.53 -8.14 -18.66
N LEU A 12 1.26 -7.28 -17.93
CA LEU A 12 2.63 -6.87 -18.24
C LEU A 12 3.69 -7.80 -17.65
N GLY A 13 3.29 -8.89 -17.00
CA GLY A 13 4.22 -9.83 -16.36
C GLY A 13 4.92 -9.26 -15.12
N LEU A 14 4.34 -8.22 -14.49
CA LEU A 14 4.85 -7.64 -13.26
C LEU A 14 4.27 -8.37 -12.05
N GLU A 15 5.08 -8.60 -11.03
CA GLU A 15 4.64 -9.15 -9.77
C GLU A 15 4.04 -8.03 -8.90
N ALA A 16 2.73 -8.13 -8.61
CA ALA A 16 2.01 -7.18 -7.79
C ALA A 16 1.50 -7.83 -6.51
N THR A 17 1.97 -7.36 -5.36
CA THR A 17 1.58 -7.87 -4.04
C THR A 17 0.89 -6.78 -3.24
N VAL A 18 -0.31 -7.07 -2.71
CA VAL A 18 -1.02 -6.17 -1.79
C VAL A 18 -0.43 -6.33 -0.39
N LEU A 19 0.39 -5.36 0.03
CA LEU A 19 1.04 -5.36 1.34
C LEU A 19 0.05 -5.04 2.45
N GLN A 20 -0.91 -4.14 2.18
CA GLN A 20 -1.91 -3.72 3.14
C GLN A 20 -3.19 -3.29 2.44
N ARG A 21 -4.31 -3.53 3.11
CA ARG A 21 -5.64 -3.09 2.70
C ARG A 21 -6.45 -2.68 3.92
N GLU A 22 -6.97 -1.46 3.90
CA GLU A 22 -7.94 -0.99 4.89
C GLU A 22 -9.36 -1.13 4.32
N ALA A 23 -10.24 -1.73 5.11
CA ALA A 23 -11.64 -1.85 4.73
C ALA A 23 -12.30 -0.45 4.70
N GLY A 24 -13.16 -0.22 3.73
CA GLY A 24 -14.01 0.96 3.70
C GLY A 24 -15.20 0.83 4.66
N SER A 25 -16.03 1.86 4.67
CA SER A 25 -17.25 1.91 5.50
C SER A 25 -18.28 0.84 5.17
N GLU A 26 -18.27 0.34 3.96
CA GLU A 26 -19.22 -0.66 3.47
C GLU A 26 -18.51 -1.99 3.18
N ASN A 27 -19.20 -3.11 3.38
CA ASN A 27 -18.65 -4.43 3.11
C ASN A 27 -18.18 -4.57 1.65
N GLY A 28 -16.98 -5.08 1.47
CA GLY A 28 -16.37 -5.26 0.15
C GLY A 28 -15.73 -4.00 -0.44
N THR A 29 -15.80 -2.86 0.26
CA THR A 29 -15.11 -1.64 -0.14
C THR A 29 -13.71 -1.54 0.47
N VAL A 30 -12.87 -0.72 -0.13
CA VAL A 30 -11.48 -0.46 0.29
C VAL A 30 -11.33 1.04 0.50
N ALA A 31 -10.91 1.45 1.69
CA ALA A 31 -10.60 2.84 2.02
C ALA A 31 -9.22 3.21 1.48
N SER A 32 -8.22 2.38 1.77
CA SER A 32 -6.86 2.53 1.27
C SER A 32 -6.22 1.18 1.00
N ALA A 33 -5.24 1.13 0.12
CA ALA A 33 -4.44 -0.05 -0.14
C ALA A 33 -3.01 0.34 -0.50
N MET A 34 -2.05 -0.45 -0.02
CA MET A 34 -0.65 -0.36 -0.39
C MET A 34 -0.30 -1.59 -1.24
N VAL A 35 0.27 -1.34 -2.41
CA VAL A 35 0.62 -2.38 -3.37
C VAL A 35 2.10 -2.24 -3.69
N GLN A 36 2.81 -3.34 -3.60
CA GLN A 36 4.18 -3.45 -4.08
C GLN A 36 4.16 -4.02 -5.49
N ILE A 37 4.93 -3.43 -6.40
CA ILE A 37 5.06 -3.87 -7.78
C ILE A 37 6.54 -4.10 -8.06
N ILE A 38 6.86 -5.29 -8.57
CA ILE A 38 8.24 -5.71 -8.84
C ILE A 38 8.32 -6.18 -10.30
N GLY A 39 9.36 -5.75 -11.02
CA GLY A 39 9.62 -6.16 -12.39
C GLY A 39 10.47 -5.15 -13.14
N ASN A 40 10.91 -5.50 -14.36
CA ASN A 40 11.82 -4.66 -15.13
C ASN A 40 11.23 -3.32 -15.57
N GLU A 41 9.91 -3.23 -15.74
CA GLU A 41 9.18 -2.01 -16.17
C GLU A 41 8.27 -1.50 -15.05
N ALA A 42 8.56 -1.84 -13.79
CA ALA A 42 7.73 -1.47 -12.65
C ALA A 42 7.62 0.05 -12.48
N ASP A 43 8.71 0.78 -12.64
CA ASP A 43 8.76 2.24 -12.47
C ASP A 43 7.91 2.96 -13.52
N GLU A 44 7.99 2.55 -14.79
CA GLU A 44 7.17 3.11 -15.87
C GLU A 44 5.69 2.79 -15.66
N PHE A 45 5.38 1.58 -15.24
CA PHE A 45 4.03 1.18 -14.91
C PHE A 45 3.47 2.02 -13.75
N VAL A 46 4.21 2.17 -12.66
CA VAL A 46 3.84 2.98 -11.49
C VAL A 46 3.63 4.43 -11.92
N ALA A 47 4.57 5.04 -12.62
CA ALA A 47 4.46 6.41 -13.14
C ALA A 47 3.20 6.64 -13.97
N SER A 48 2.75 5.62 -14.72
CA SER A 48 1.51 5.67 -15.51
C SER A 48 0.22 5.68 -14.67
N TRP A 49 0.32 5.32 -13.38
CA TRP A 49 -0.81 5.25 -12.46
C TRP A 49 -0.79 6.33 -11.38
N VAL A 50 0.37 6.95 -11.10
CA VAL A 50 0.53 8.01 -10.08
C VAL A 50 -0.26 9.26 -10.47
N GLY A 51 -1.14 9.70 -9.58
CA GLY A 51 -1.99 10.89 -9.71
C GLY A 51 -3.47 10.62 -9.43
N THR A 52 -4.35 11.45 -9.99
CA THR A 52 -5.79 11.35 -9.77
C THR A 52 -6.45 10.46 -10.81
N ILE A 53 -7.14 9.43 -10.35
CA ILE A 53 -7.98 8.57 -11.17
C ILE A 53 -9.44 8.97 -10.97
N GLN A 54 -10.17 9.18 -12.06
CA GLN A 54 -11.60 9.46 -12.04
C GLN A 54 -12.40 8.21 -12.39
N TRP A 55 -13.41 7.94 -11.61
CA TRP A 55 -14.44 6.96 -11.94
C TRP A 55 -15.78 7.66 -12.10
N ILE A 56 -16.43 7.43 -13.26
CA ILE A 56 -17.76 7.95 -13.60
C ILE A 56 -18.75 6.80 -13.50
N GLY A 57 -19.60 6.84 -12.50
CA GLY A 57 -20.59 5.79 -12.29
C GLY A 57 -21.49 6.05 -11.09
N LYS A 58 -22.63 5.38 -11.08
CA LYS A 58 -23.56 5.41 -9.94
C LYS A 58 -23.07 4.44 -8.88
N SER A 59 -22.91 4.93 -7.64
CA SER A 59 -22.56 4.08 -6.51
C SER A 59 -23.72 3.17 -6.12
N THR A 60 -23.47 1.88 -6.02
CA THR A 60 -24.45 0.90 -5.52
C THR A 60 -24.71 1.08 -4.02
N PHE A 61 -23.73 1.62 -3.29
CA PHE A 61 -23.80 1.86 -1.84
C PHE A 61 -24.55 3.15 -1.49
N ARG A 62 -24.59 4.12 -2.41
CA ARG A 62 -25.26 5.42 -2.22
C ARG A 62 -26.34 5.63 -3.26
N LYS A 63 -27.44 4.88 -3.15
CA LYS A 63 -28.53 4.79 -4.14
C LYS A 63 -29.12 6.13 -4.58
N PHE A 64 -29.19 7.12 -3.70
CA PHE A 64 -29.82 8.42 -3.97
C PHE A 64 -28.82 9.56 -4.14
N HIS A 65 -27.52 9.24 -4.26
CA HIS A 65 -26.50 10.27 -4.39
C HIS A 65 -26.47 10.83 -5.82
N LYS A 66 -26.64 12.15 -5.96
CA LYS A 66 -26.64 12.83 -7.28
C LYS A 66 -25.27 12.86 -7.95
N ARG A 67 -24.17 12.64 -7.19
CA ARG A 67 -22.80 12.67 -7.72
C ARG A 67 -22.49 11.36 -8.45
N SER A 68 -21.98 11.47 -9.68
CA SER A 68 -21.51 10.33 -10.49
C SER A 68 -19.99 10.30 -10.64
N ASN A 69 -19.30 11.37 -10.27
CA ASN A 69 -17.83 11.46 -10.40
C ASN A 69 -17.17 11.18 -9.07
N TRP A 70 -16.26 10.20 -9.07
CA TRP A 70 -15.50 9.76 -7.91
C TRP A 70 -14.01 9.87 -8.23
N PHE A 71 -13.23 10.39 -7.30
CA PHE A 71 -11.80 10.60 -7.49
C PHE A 71 -11.02 9.77 -6.48
N ILE A 72 -9.95 9.13 -6.95
CA ILE A 72 -9.05 8.28 -6.18
C ILE A 72 -7.64 8.76 -6.47
N GLY A 73 -6.88 9.09 -5.43
CA GLY A 73 -5.46 9.41 -5.55
C GLY A 73 -4.61 8.14 -5.53
N ILE A 74 -3.63 8.06 -6.40
CA ILE A 74 -2.57 7.05 -6.38
C ILE A 74 -1.25 7.79 -6.25
N PHE A 75 -0.44 7.37 -5.29
CA PHE A 75 0.83 7.98 -4.96
C PHE A 75 1.90 6.90 -4.94
N GLU A 76 3.06 7.26 -5.42
CA GLU A 76 4.25 6.46 -5.25
C GLU A 76 4.84 6.74 -3.86
N VAL A 77 5.30 5.69 -3.21
CA VAL A 77 6.03 5.77 -1.95
C VAL A 77 7.40 5.17 -2.21
N ASP A 78 8.43 5.98 -2.00
CA ASP A 78 9.80 5.48 -2.09
C ASP A 78 9.95 4.25 -1.20
N ALA A 79 10.40 3.15 -1.81
CA ALA A 79 10.71 1.96 -1.05
C ALA A 79 11.75 2.34 -0.01
N ILE A 80 11.39 2.29 1.27
CA ILE A 80 12.41 2.33 2.31
C ILE A 80 13.33 1.17 1.98
N GLN A 81 14.59 1.47 1.69
CA GLN A 81 15.59 0.43 1.54
C GLN A 81 15.49 -0.45 2.78
N SER A 82 14.81 -1.58 2.63
CA SER A 82 14.77 -2.60 3.67
C SER A 82 16.22 -3.03 3.81
N ARG A 83 16.88 -2.59 4.88
CA ARG A 83 18.14 -3.22 5.24
C ARG A 83 17.84 -4.69 5.31
N ALA A 84 18.46 -5.45 4.39
CA ALA A 84 18.30 -6.87 4.34
C ALA A 84 18.52 -7.40 5.75
N PHE A 85 17.53 -8.14 6.26
CA PHE A 85 17.60 -8.73 7.57
C PHE A 85 18.86 -9.61 7.63
N SER A 86 19.76 -9.30 8.53
CA SER A 86 20.95 -10.11 8.80
C SER A 86 20.78 -10.81 10.15
N GLU A 87 20.94 -12.12 10.17
CA GLU A 87 20.97 -12.88 11.42
C GLU A 87 22.06 -12.41 12.39
N LYS A 88 23.10 -11.75 11.87
CA LYS A 88 24.19 -11.18 12.66
C LYS A 88 23.76 -10.01 13.53
N ASP A 89 22.66 -9.37 13.17
CA ASP A 89 22.11 -8.21 13.90
C ASP A 89 21.17 -8.64 15.05
N ILE A 90 21.00 -9.96 15.26
CA ILE A 90 20.19 -10.49 16.34
C ILE A 90 21.05 -10.90 17.52
N GLN A 91 20.74 -10.32 18.66
CA GLN A 91 21.27 -10.74 19.95
C GLN A 91 20.30 -11.68 20.65
N TYR A 92 20.77 -12.85 21.04
CA TYR A 92 19.98 -13.82 21.79
C TYR A 92 20.39 -13.84 23.25
N GLN A 93 19.38 -13.83 24.14
CA GLN A 93 19.54 -13.92 25.59
C GLN A 93 18.68 -15.07 26.13
N ALA A 94 19.33 -16.05 26.75
CA ALA A 94 18.63 -17.11 27.47
C ALA A 94 18.06 -16.55 28.79
N MET A 95 16.81 -16.91 29.08
CA MET A 95 16.08 -16.45 30.27
C MET A 95 15.39 -17.64 30.94
N ARG A 96 15.08 -17.48 32.20
CA ARG A 96 14.16 -18.41 32.88
C ARG A 96 12.75 -18.15 32.37
N SER A 97 12.03 -19.24 32.07
CA SER A 97 10.62 -19.11 31.72
C SER A 97 9.83 -18.68 32.94
N SER A 98 8.94 -17.66 32.79
CA SER A 98 8.03 -17.23 33.81
C SER A 98 6.66 -17.87 33.55
N GLY A 99 6.10 -18.56 34.54
CA GLY A 99 4.78 -19.17 34.43
C GLY A 99 4.45 -20.02 35.63
N ALA A 100 3.18 -20.41 35.76
CA ALA A 100 2.70 -21.37 36.76
C ALA A 100 3.26 -22.77 36.44
N GLY A 101 4.43 -23.07 36.95
CA GLY A 101 5.12 -24.33 36.71
C GLY A 101 5.90 -24.75 37.99
N GLY A 102 6.07 -26.08 38.15
CA GLY A 102 6.78 -26.64 39.29
C GLY A 102 8.28 -26.29 39.30
N GLN A 103 9.00 -26.80 40.30
CA GLN A 103 10.40 -26.50 40.59
C GLN A 103 11.35 -26.67 39.36
N HIS A 104 10.98 -27.48 38.38
CA HIS A 104 11.79 -27.73 37.15
C HIS A 104 11.77 -26.54 36.20
N VAL A 105 10.63 -25.87 36.04
CA VAL A 105 10.44 -24.72 35.12
C VAL A 105 11.26 -23.51 35.58
N ASN A 106 11.41 -23.36 36.90
CA ASN A 106 12.13 -22.24 37.51
C ASN A 106 13.65 -22.41 37.53
N LYS A 107 14.16 -23.64 37.25
CA LYS A 107 15.61 -23.93 37.24
C LYS A 107 16.26 -23.91 35.83
N VAL A 108 15.47 -24.11 34.79
CA VAL A 108 15.98 -24.24 33.40
C VAL A 108 15.76 -22.95 32.63
N SER A 109 16.81 -22.40 32.03
CA SER A 109 16.75 -21.21 31.18
C SER A 109 16.35 -21.59 29.73
N SER A 110 15.12 -22.07 29.54
CA SER A 110 14.62 -22.49 28.23
C SER A 110 14.03 -21.36 27.38
N ALA A 111 13.62 -20.26 28.01
CA ALA A 111 13.11 -19.10 27.29
C ALA A 111 14.23 -18.32 26.60
N ILE A 112 13.94 -17.84 25.39
CA ILE A 112 14.87 -17.02 24.59
C ILE A 112 14.26 -15.68 24.29
N ARG A 113 15.03 -14.62 24.59
CA ARG A 113 14.79 -13.27 24.06
C ARG A 113 15.66 -13.06 22.84
N ALA A 114 15.07 -12.73 21.70
CA ALA A 114 15.75 -12.28 20.51
C ALA A 114 15.56 -10.75 20.38
N THR A 115 16.65 -10.01 20.25
CA THR A 115 16.64 -8.55 20.08
C THR A 115 17.36 -8.19 18.80
N HIS A 116 16.73 -7.43 17.94
CA HIS A 116 17.37 -6.84 16.76
C HIS A 116 18.09 -5.55 17.19
N VAL A 117 19.40 -5.59 17.18
CA VAL A 117 20.25 -4.52 17.74
C VAL A 117 20.01 -3.17 17.07
N PRO A 118 19.92 -3.07 15.72
CA PRO A 118 19.75 -1.77 15.05
C PRO A 118 18.42 -1.07 15.35
N THR A 119 17.33 -1.83 15.59
CA THR A 119 15.99 -1.26 15.84
C THR A 119 15.56 -1.30 17.29
N GLY A 120 16.29 -2.05 18.15
CA GLY A 120 15.89 -2.26 19.54
C GLY A 120 14.66 -3.13 19.74
N ILE A 121 14.04 -3.65 18.68
CA ILE A 121 12.85 -4.48 18.76
C ILE A 121 13.24 -5.85 19.34
N SER A 122 12.49 -6.27 20.36
CA SER A 122 12.73 -7.55 21.01
C SER A 122 11.47 -8.40 21.09
N VAL A 123 11.66 -9.73 21.11
CA VAL A 123 10.62 -10.74 21.26
C VAL A 123 11.12 -11.83 22.19
N VAL A 124 10.21 -12.38 23.00
CA VAL A 124 10.50 -13.50 23.88
C VAL A 124 9.68 -14.72 23.43
N SER A 125 10.33 -15.88 23.36
CA SER A 125 9.66 -17.17 23.17
C SER A 125 9.97 -18.12 24.32
N MET A 126 8.90 -18.70 24.88
CA MET A 126 8.96 -19.68 25.98
C MET A 126 7.96 -20.83 25.80
N ASP A 127 7.56 -21.05 24.53
CA ASP A 127 6.49 -22.00 24.18
C ASP A 127 6.92 -23.45 24.29
N SER A 128 8.21 -23.72 24.14
CA SER A 128 8.76 -25.05 24.17
C SER A 128 9.69 -25.27 25.37
N ARG A 129 9.85 -26.53 25.78
CA ARG A 129 10.88 -26.96 26.73
C ARG A 129 12.28 -26.94 26.11
N SER A 130 12.38 -26.93 24.78
CA SER A 130 13.65 -26.89 24.04
C SER A 130 14.07 -25.45 23.79
N GLN A 131 15.24 -25.07 24.31
CA GLN A 131 15.86 -23.77 24.07
C GLN A 131 16.11 -23.53 22.57
N HIS A 132 16.51 -24.55 21.81
CA HIS A 132 16.75 -24.47 20.37
C HIS A 132 15.45 -24.14 19.61
N GLN A 133 14.35 -24.79 19.99
CA GLN A 133 13.06 -24.53 19.39
C GLN A 133 12.53 -23.13 19.73
N ASN A 134 12.72 -22.69 20.97
CA ASN A 134 12.38 -21.32 21.38
C ASN A 134 13.23 -20.27 20.62
N LYS A 135 14.50 -20.56 20.33
CA LYS A 135 15.35 -19.68 19.53
C LYS A 135 14.77 -19.52 18.12
N LYS A 136 14.39 -20.61 17.45
CA LYS A 136 13.77 -20.59 16.13
C LYS A 136 12.47 -19.78 16.12
N LEU A 137 11.57 -20.05 17.06
CA LEU A 137 10.30 -19.33 17.19
C LEU A 137 10.50 -17.85 17.50
N ALA A 138 11.47 -17.51 18.35
CA ALA A 138 11.80 -16.11 18.64
C ALA A 138 12.31 -15.36 17.42
N THR A 139 13.12 -16.03 16.57
CA THR A 139 13.60 -15.43 15.31
C THR A 139 12.45 -15.21 14.33
N GLU A 140 11.58 -16.17 14.11
CA GLU A 140 10.41 -16.05 13.24
C GLU A 140 9.48 -14.91 13.70
N ARG A 141 9.18 -14.84 14.99
CA ARG A 141 8.38 -13.76 15.57
C ARG A 141 9.03 -12.39 15.48
N LEU A 142 10.36 -12.34 15.64
CA LEU A 142 11.10 -11.09 15.50
C LEU A 142 11.04 -10.57 14.08
N LEU A 143 11.17 -11.45 13.07
CA LEU A 143 11.03 -11.12 11.66
C LEU A 143 9.64 -10.55 11.34
N LEU A 144 8.58 -11.20 11.82
CA LEU A 144 7.21 -10.71 11.64
C LEU A 144 7.03 -9.33 12.25
N LYS A 145 7.55 -9.10 13.46
CA LYS A 145 7.44 -7.82 14.16
C LYS A 145 8.25 -6.71 13.49
N LEU A 146 9.41 -7.03 12.92
CA LEU A 146 10.22 -6.11 12.13
C LEU A 146 9.50 -5.69 10.85
N ASN A 147 8.92 -6.65 10.12
CA ASN A 147 8.14 -6.38 8.92
C ASN A 147 6.91 -5.50 9.24
N GLU A 148 6.22 -5.78 10.33
CA GLU A 148 5.08 -4.97 10.80
C GLU A 148 5.52 -3.54 11.16
N ALA A 149 6.64 -3.38 11.87
CA ALA A 149 7.19 -2.07 12.20
C ALA A 149 7.58 -1.27 10.95
N GLN A 150 8.18 -1.92 9.95
CA GLN A 150 8.53 -1.31 8.67
C GLN A 150 7.29 -0.86 7.90
N LEU A 151 6.25 -1.68 7.85
CA LEU A 151 4.97 -1.32 7.23
C LEU A 151 4.30 -0.14 7.95
N ASN A 152 4.37 -0.08 9.27
CA ASN A 152 3.81 1.04 10.04
C ASN A 152 4.58 2.34 9.79
N LEU A 153 5.89 2.27 9.62
CA LEU A 153 6.72 3.42 9.27
C LEU A 153 6.38 3.94 7.86
N LEU A 154 6.22 3.04 6.88
CA LEU A 154 5.74 3.36 5.53
C LEU A 154 4.37 4.03 5.56
N LYS A 155 3.45 3.53 6.40
CA LYS A 155 2.14 4.14 6.58
C LYS A 155 2.22 5.57 7.11
N GLN A 156 3.05 5.81 8.12
CA GLN A 156 3.21 7.14 8.71
C GLN A 156 3.79 8.12 7.69
N GLN A 157 4.78 7.71 6.92
CA GLN A 157 5.34 8.53 5.84
C GLN A 157 4.29 8.83 4.77
N PHE A 158 3.52 7.81 4.35
CA PHE A 158 2.41 7.99 3.42
C PHE A 158 1.35 8.95 3.96
N GLN A 159 0.99 8.83 5.22
CA GLN A 159 -0.02 9.69 5.86
C GLN A 159 0.45 11.14 5.99
N SER A 160 1.74 11.37 6.25
CA SER A 160 2.33 12.71 6.26
C SER A 160 2.41 13.33 4.85
N GLN A 161 2.77 12.55 3.83
CA GLN A 161 2.75 13.00 2.44
C GLN A 161 1.32 13.25 1.94
N TRP A 162 0.36 12.39 2.33
CA TRP A 162 -1.06 12.56 2.03
C TRP A 162 -1.62 13.87 2.59
N THR A 163 -1.34 14.21 3.83
CA THR A 163 -1.78 15.47 4.44
C THR A 163 -1.19 16.70 3.74
N ASN A 164 0.02 16.59 3.22
CA ASN A 164 0.66 17.65 2.45
C ASN A 164 0.13 17.73 0.99
N GLN A 165 -0.41 16.64 0.45
CA GLN A 165 -0.94 16.55 -0.92
C GLN A 165 -2.49 16.51 -0.97
N LEU A 166 -3.19 17.03 0.02
CA LEU A 166 -4.66 17.07 0.11
C LEU A 166 -5.38 17.78 -1.07
N ALA A 167 -4.64 18.31 -2.02
CA ALA A 167 -5.13 18.73 -3.31
C ALA A 167 -5.14 17.57 -4.32
N VAL A 168 -6.04 16.57 -4.11
CA VAL A 168 -6.47 15.76 -5.26
C VAL A 168 -6.96 16.73 -6.30
N GLU A 169 -6.17 17.00 -7.33
CA GLU A 169 -6.53 17.89 -8.43
C GLU A 169 -7.74 17.31 -9.16
N ARG A 170 -8.94 17.69 -8.69
CA ARG A 170 -10.20 17.17 -9.23
C ARG A 170 -10.44 17.56 -10.69
N GLY A 171 -9.62 18.47 -11.22
CA GLY A 171 -9.77 19.02 -12.57
C GLY A 171 -8.95 18.33 -13.66
N ASN A 172 -7.97 17.49 -13.34
CA ASN A 172 -7.05 16.89 -14.32
C ASN A 172 -6.74 15.42 -14.03
N PRO A 173 -7.72 14.51 -14.17
CA PRO A 173 -7.47 13.10 -13.94
C PRO A 173 -6.55 12.53 -15.03
N ILE A 174 -5.56 11.71 -14.63
CA ILE A 174 -4.66 11.02 -15.55
C ILE A 174 -5.39 9.89 -16.28
N ARG A 175 -6.31 9.22 -15.59
CA ARG A 175 -7.13 8.15 -16.16
C ARG A 175 -8.59 8.32 -15.76
N THR A 176 -9.49 8.08 -16.69
CA THR A 176 -10.93 8.07 -16.45
C THR A 176 -11.52 6.72 -16.80
N PHE A 177 -12.30 6.17 -15.88
CA PHE A 177 -13.04 4.92 -16.07
C PHE A 177 -14.54 5.18 -15.96
N GLU A 178 -15.34 4.48 -16.78
CA GLU A 178 -16.79 4.61 -16.79
C GLU A 178 -17.48 3.27 -16.54
N GLY A 179 -18.64 3.35 -15.90
CA GLY A 179 -19.53 2.21 -15.66
C GLY A 179 -19.05 1.24 -14.59
N SER A 180 -19.83 0.18 -14.36
CA SER A 180 -19.55 -0.89 -13.41
C SER A 180 -18.32 -1.71 -13.80
N ASP A 181 -18.04 -1.80 -15.09
CA ASP A 181 -16.97 -2.63 -15.66
C ASP A 181 -15.62 -1.91 -15.72
N PHE A 182 -15.54 -0.68 -15.23
CA PHE A 182 -14.33 0.15 -15.27
C PHE A 182 -13.71 0.20 -16.69
N LYS A 183 -14.52 0.48 -17.69
CA LYS A 183 -14.04 0.67 -19.07
C LYS A 183 -13.22 1.96 -19.13
N LYS A 184 -12.01 1.87 -19.66
CA LYS A 184 -11.13 3.04 -19.87
C LYS A 184 -11.80 3.96 -20.90
N LEU A 185 -12.17 5.16 -20.48
CA LEU A 185 -12.63 6.19 -21.40
C LEU A 185 -11.41 6.65 -22.19
N LYS A 186 -11.42 6.43 -23.50
CA LYS A 186 -10.50 7.12 -24.40
C LYS A 186 -10.93 8.59 -24.40
N VAL A 187 -10.38 9.39 -23.50
CA VAL A 187 -10.54 10.84 -23.55
C VAL A 187 -9.80 11.30 -24.80
N GLU A 188 -10.52 11.32 -25.91
CA GLU A 188 -10.03 12.00 -27.09
C GLU A 188 -9.84 13.46 -26.67
N LYS A 189 -8.62 13.98 -26.81
CA LYS A 189 -8.26 15.39 -26.60
C LYS A 189 -9.02 16.37 -27.53
N LYS A 190 -10.11 15.93 -28.16
CA LYS A 190 -10.92 16.66 -29.13
C LYS A 190 -11.60 17.91 -28.55
N PHE A 191 -12.03 17.87 -27.29
CA PHE A 191 -12.81 19.02 -26.76
C PHE A 191 -12.00 20.30 -26.64
N LYS A 192 -10.74 20.26 -26.22
CA LYS A 192 -9.89 21.47 -26.16
C LYS A 192 -9.52 21.99 -27.54
N ALA A 193 -9.18 21.10 -28.48
CA ALA A 193 -8.81 21.47 -29.85
C ALA A 193 -10.03 22.05 -30.61
N VAL A 194 -11.20 21.43 -30.53
CA VAL A 194 -12.45 21.94 -31.15
C VAL A 194 -12.86 23.27 -30.54
N ARG A 195 -12.78 23.44 -29.22
CA ARG A 195 -13.08 24.73 -28.57
C ARG A 195 -12.10 25.83 -28.93
N GLN A 196 -10.83 25.49 -29.16
CA GLN A 196 -9.82 26.44 -29.61
C GLN A 196 -10.02 26.79 -31.09
N GLN A 197 -10.38 25.84 -31.95
CA GLN A 197 -10.72 26.07 -33.35
C GLN A 197 -11.97 26.96 -33.47
N LEU A 198 -13.07 26.64 -32.77
CA LEU A 198 -14.27 27.47 -32.74
C LEU A 198 -14.01 28.90 -32.22
N LYS A 199 -13.16 29.06 -31.20
CA LYS A 199 -12.74 30.39 -30.75
C LYS A 199 -11.92 31.17 -31.80
N ASN A 200 -11.09 30.50 -32.57
CA ASN A 200 -10.32 31.12 -33.63
C ASN A 200 -11.19 31.47 -34.84
N GLU A 201 -12.16 30.62 -35.19
CA GLU A 201 -13.17 30.90 -36.23
C GLU A 201 -14.02 32.09 -35.87
N LEU A 202 -14.59 32.16 -34.66
CA LEU A 202 -15.36 33.30 -34.17
C LEU A 202 -14.54 34.60 -34.08
N LYS A 203 -13.24 34.51 -33.86
CA LYS A 203 -12.35 35.67 -33.88
C LYS A 203 -12.13 36.18 -35.32
N ASN A 204 -11.98 35.27 -36.27
CA ASN A 204 -11.77 35.62 -37.67
C ASN A 204 -13.03 36.18 -38.35
N GLU A 205 -14.24 35.76 -37.94
CA GLU A 205 -15.49 36.32 -38.40
C GLU A 205 -15.76 37.72 -37.88
N LYS A 206 -15.19 38.07 -36.73
CA LYS A 206 -15.40 39.42 -36.12
C LYS A 206 -14.49 40.51 -36.70
N TYR A 207 -13.53 40.11 -37.53
CA TYR A 207 -12.60 41.00 -38.22
C TYR A 207 -12.76 41.01 -39.77
N ARG A 208 -13.85 40.42 -40.27
CA ARG A 208 -14.33 40.54 -41.64
C ARG A 208 -15.56 41.48 -41.69
#